data_6b4bbfe8a347584efe82e680565a55b4
#
_entry.id   6b4bbfe8a347584efe82e680565a55b4
#
_cell.length_a   1.000
_cell.length_b   1.000
_cell.length_c   1.000
_cell.angle_alpha   90.00
_cell.angle_beta   90.00
_cell.angle_gamma   90.00
#
_symmetry.space_group_name_H-M   'P 1'
#
loop_
_entity.id
_entity.type
_entity.pdbx_description
1 polymer ?
#
loop_
_entity_poly.entity_id
_entity_poly.type
_entity_poly.pdbx_seq_one_letter_code
_entity_poly.pdbx_strand_id
1 'polypeptide(L)' 'MDEKIKIWYDPEGDYLEISLCQKPGVFRETSLDQVMEKVDLEGRIIGFSILKVSALKGEPLELSLA' A
#
# COMPACT_ATOMS: atom_id res chain seq x y z
N MET A 1 18.26 7.83 12.67
CA MET A 1 17.76 6.62 12.01
C MET A 1 16.98 7.04 10.77
N ASP A 2 17.39 6.57 9.63
CA ASP A 2 16.75 6.95 8.38
C ASP A 2 15.61 6.01 8.05
N GLU A 3 14.42 6.52 8.13
CA GLU A 3 13.27 5.79 7.66
C GLU A 3 12.89 6.34 6.29
N LYS A 4 12.84 5.46 5.33
CA LYS A 4 12.51 5.85 3.97
C LYS A 4 11.21 5.18 3.55
N ILE A 5 10.33 5.99 2.99
CA ILE A 5 9.11 5.48 2.39
C ILE A 5 9.37 5.39 0.91
N LYS A 6 9.21 4.19 0.36
CA LYS A 6 9.38 3.97 -1.07
C LYS A 6 8.01 3.96 -1.72
N ILE A 7 7.89 4.71 -2.79
CA ILE A 7 6.66 4.79 -3.56
C ILE A 7 6.99 4.44 -5.00
N TRP A 8 6.31 3.45 -5.54
CA TRP A 8 6.53 3.01 -6.90
C TRP A 8 5.21 2.97 -7.65
N TYR A 9 5.18 3.61 -8.81
CA TYR A 9 4.01 3.65 -9.65
C TYR A 9 4.29 2.94 -10.97
N ASP A 10 3.42 2.00 -11.31
CA ASP A 10 3.48 1.28 -12.58
C ASP A 10 2.35 1.75 -13.47
N PRO A 11 2.65 2.57 -14.49
CA PRO A 11 1.60 3.10 -15.36
C PRO A 11 0.96 2.02 -16.24
N GLU A 12 1.68 0.96 -16.57
CA GLU A 12 1.11 -0.11 -17.38
C GLU A 12 0.10 -0.92 -16.58
N GLY A 13 0.40 -1.20 -15.32
CA GLY A 13 -0.50 -1.95 -14.46
C GLY A 13 -1.50 -1.08 -13.73
N ASP A 14 -1.38 0.24 -13.84
CA ASP A 14 -2.21 1.18 -13.10
C ASP A 14 -2.17 0.89 -11.61
N TYR A 15 -0.97 0.78 -11.08
CA TYR A 15 -0.71 0.21 -9.78
C TYR A 15 0.29 1.09 -9.02
N LEU A 16 0.01 1.29 -7.75
CA LEU A 16 0.88 2.06 -6.86
C LEU A 16 1.25 1.20 -5.65
N GLU A 17 2.53 1.14 -5.36
CA GLU A 17 2.99 0.43 -4.18
C GLU A 17 3.69 1.40 -3.24
N ILE A 18 3.33 1.34 -1.97
CA ILE A 18 3.92 2.15 -0.92
C ILE A 18 4.55 1.22 0.09
N SER A 19 5.86 1.35 0.29
CA SER A 19 6.59 0.52 1.25
C SER A 19 7.09 1.39 2.38
N LEU A 20 6.62 1.10 3.58
CA LEU A 20 6.98 1.84 4.79
C LEU A 20 8.20 1.23 5.47
N CYS A 21 8.45 -0.04 5.24
CA CYS A 21 9.51 -0.77 5.93
C CYS A 21 9.93 -1.96 5.06
N GLN A 22 11.24 -2.25 5.08
CA GLN A 22 11.82 -3.33 4.27
C GLN A 22 11.86 -4.63 5.07
N LYS A 23 10.71 -5.12 5.47
CA LYS A 23 10.61 -6.38 6.20
C LYS A 23 9.83 -7.41 5.41
N PRO A 24 10.09 -8.70 5.63
CA PRO A 24 9.25 -9.73 5.04
C PRO A 24 7.85 -9.66 5.63
N GLY A 25 6.88 -9.98 4.80
CA GLY A 25 5.49 -9.95 5.23
C GLY A 25 4.58 -10.52 4.17
N VAL A 26 3.29 -10.43 4.41
CA VAL A 26 2.27 -10.93 3.50
C VAL A 26 1.25 -9.84 3.22
N PHE A 27 0.62 -9.93 2.06
CA PHE A 27 -0.45 -9.01 1.69
C PHE A 27 -1.76 -9.51 2.27
N ARG A 28 -2.58 -8.57 2.71
CA ARG A 28 -3.86 -8.84 3.32
C ARG A 28 -4.92 -7.92 2.71
N GLU A 29 -6.11 -8.47 2.48
CA GLU A 29 -7.21 -7.67 1.95
C GLU A 29 -7.69 -6.64 2.98
N THR A 30 -8.18 -5.52 2.46
CA THR A 30 -8.79 -4.48 3.28
C THR A 30 -10.27 -4.37 2.92
N SER A 31 -10.97 -3.45 3.56
CA SER A 31 -12.37 -3.18 3.22
C SER A 31 -12.52 -2.52 1.85
N LEU A 32 -11.42 -2.05 1.27
CA LEU A 32 -11.43 -1.43 -0.05
C LEU A 32 -10.93 -2.45 -1.07
N ASP A 33 -11.75 -2.72 -2.09
CA ASP A 33 -11.43 -3.74 -3.09
C ASP A 33 -10.10 -3.52 -3.81
N GLN A 34 -9.72 -2.27 -4.00
CA GLN A 34 -8.52 -1.95 -4.77
C GLN A 34 -7.29 -1.75 -3.89
N VAL A 35 -7.42 -1.89 -2.58
CA VAL A 35 -6.31 -1.69 -1.66
C VAL A 35 -6.00 -2.96 -0.92
N MET A 36 -4.72 -3.32 -0.90
CA MET A 36 -4.22 -4.39 -0.04
C MET A 36 -3.18 -3.80 0.88
N GLU A 37 -3.13 -4.29 2.09
CA GLU A 37 -2.08 -3.88 3.01
C GLU A 37 -1.07 -5.01 3.16
N LYS A 38 0.18 -4.64 3.37
CA LYS A 38 1.24 -5.59 3.66
C LYS A 38 1.52 -5.53 5.15
N VAL A 39 1.52 -6.69 5.79
CA VAL A 39 1.78 -6.79 7.21
C VAL A 39 2.99 -7.68 7.46
N ASP A 40 3.73 -7.37 8.50
CA ASP A 40 4.86 -8.19 8.90
C ASP A 40 4.38 -9.39 9.73
N LEU A 41 5.32 -10.17 10.22
CA LEU A 41 4.99 -11.38 10.98
C LEU A 41 4.33 -11.09 12.32
N GLU A 42 4.38 -9.84 12.76
CA GLU A 42 3.75 -9.40 14.01
C GLU A 42 2.41 -8.73 13.77
N GLY A 43 1.98 -8.64 12.51
CA GLY A 43 0.71 -8.04 12.16
C GLY A 43 0.75 -6.53 11.99
N ARG A 44 1.94 -5.93 11.96
CA ARG A 44 2.08 -4.49 11.77
C ARG A 44 2.05 -4.16 10.29
N ILE A 45 1.39 -3.07 9.95
CA ILE A 45 1.30 -2.62 8.55
C ILE A 45 2.64 -2.04 8.13
N ILE A 46 3.22 -2.60 7.08
CA ILE A 46 4.51 -2.18 6.54
C ILE A 46 4.43 -1.72 5.09
N GLY A 47 3.25 -1.70 4.51
CA GLY A 47 3.08 -1.22 3.14
C GLY A 47 1.66 -1.34 2.65
N PHE A 48 1.44 -0.82 1.45
CA PHE A 48 0.15 -0.87 0.78
C PHE A 48 0.33 -1.11 -0.71
N SER A 49 -0.62 -1.77 -1.31
CA SER A 49 -0.74 -1.91 -2.75
C SER A 49 -2.07 -1.33 -3.18
N ILE A 50 -2.06 -0.44 -4.14
CA ILE A 50 -3.26 0.21 -4.63
C ILE A 50 -3.42 -0.09 -6.11
N LEU A 51 -4.47 -0.82 -6.45
CA LEU A 51 -4.77 -1.18 -7.83
C LEU A 51 -5.70 -0.15 -8.45
N LYS A 52 -5.63 -0.01 -9.76
CA LYS A 52 -6.51 0.89 -10.51
C LYS A 52 -6.43 2.32 -9.99
N VAL A 53 -5.21 2.81 -9.85
CA VAL A 53 -4.96 4.14 -9.31
C VAL A 53 -5.68 5.23 -10.11
N SER A 54 -5.76 5.05 -11.42
CA SER A 54 -6.43 6.04 -12.28
C SER A 54 -7.92 6.17 -12.00
N ALA A 55 -8.52 5.21 -11.31
CA ALA A 55 -9.92 5.29 -10.93
C ALA A 55 -10.16 6.19 -9.70
N LEU A 56 -9.09 6.60 -9.03
CA LEU A 56 -9.18 7.48 -7.86
C LEU A 56 -9.23 8.93 -8.32
N LYS A 57 -10.36 9.35 -8.85
CA LYS A 57 -10.51 10.70 -9.37
C LYS A 57 -11.32 11.55 -8.43
N GLY A 58 -10.76 12.70 -8.06
CA GLY A 58 -11.48 13.73 -7.34
C GLY A 58 -11.62 13.52 -5.85
N GLU A 59 -11.28 12.36 -5.32
CA GLU A 59 -11.38 12.10 -3.89
C GLU A 59 -10.10 11.48 -3.36
N PRO A 60 -9.64 11.91 -2.20
CA PRO A 60 -8.46 11.29 -1.60
C PRO A 60 -8.79 9.88 -1.09
N LEU A 61 -7.80 9.02 -1.14
CA LEU A 61 -7.90 7.69 -0.56
C LEU A 61 -7.34 7.76 0.85
N GLU A 62 -8.10 7.30 1.80
CA GLU A 62 -7.67 7.29 3.20
C GLU A 62 -7.37 5.87 3.64
N LEU A 63 -6.21 5.69 4.24
CA LEU A 63 -5.74 4.40 4.71
C LEU A 63 -5.46 4.49 6.21
N SER A 64 -5.88 3.48 6.93
CA SER A 64 -5.66 3.42 8.37
C SER A 64 -4.42 2.60 8.66
N LEU A 65 -3.55 3.13 9.53
CA LEU A 65 -2.34 2.43 9.97
C LEU A 65 -2.54 1.70 11.30
N ALA A 66 -3.66 1.90 11.91
CA ALA A 66 -3.93 1.28 13.22
C ALA A 66 -4.44 -0.14 13.09
#